data_8ac80fd1efb0dba21acdd4d039226738
#
_entry.id   8ac80fd1efb0dba21acdd4d039226738
#
_cell.length_a   1.000
_cell.length_b   1.000
_cell.length_c   1.000
_cell.angle_alpha   90.00
_cell.angle_beta   90.00
_cell.angle_gamma   90.00
#
_symmetry.space_group_name_H-M   'P 1'
#
loop_
_entity.id
_entity.type
_entity.pdbx_description
1 polymer ?
#
loop_
_entity_poly.entity_id
_entity_poly.type
_entity_poly.pdbx_seq_one_letter_code
_entity_poly.pdbx_strand_id
1 'polypeptide(L)'
;VAENVHDFAWAADHDYLHTTEQVPGGPLLHFFRKDIPELEATWNELPGYMVRSFQFMDRHFGKYPWPQYSFVQGGDGGMEYPMLTLILGNRRLGSLVGLSVHESVHSWYYGVLASNEGRFPWMDEGFTEYASSEVMQELFPRSDDPHAGSIKGYLSLVASGKHEAPSIHADHFLTNRGYGSTAYSFGEMFVHQLGAVVGETALADGLLRYFDVCKFKHPEPVDFERVMEKVSGVELDWYFDQWINTTRTLDYGIRGVLSVDGELRVELERYGDQLMPVDVMLELEDGTTKHYHIPLSLERGARDPGSEPFAFVTLEPWQWTDPTYTFMLPLSMARVGAVVLDPMQRTADVDLDNNRVDLPPGAQGFIRP
;
A
#
# COMPACT_ATOMS: atom_id res chain seq x y z
N VAL A 1 -7.91 -20.72 25.26
CA VAL A 1 -9.27 -20.14 25.05
C VAL A 1 -9.17 -19.13 23.95
N ALA A 2 -9.99 -19.25 22.92
CA ALA A 2 -10.11 -18.31 21.83
C ALA A 2 -11.50 -17.64 21.92
N GLU A 3 -11.52 -16.35 22.20
CA GLU A 3 -12.76 -15.57 22.34
C GLU A 3 -12.94 -14.68 21.11
N ASN A 4 -14.19 -14.54 20.64
CA ASN A 4 -14.55 -13.74 19.46
C ASN A 4 -13.76 -14.13 18.21
N VAL A 5 -13.58 -15.41 17.97
CA VAL A 5 -12.97 -15.95 16.75
C VAL A 5 -14.05 -16.52 15.84
N HIS A 6 -13.88 -16.38 14.55
CA HIS A 6 -14.80 -16.90 13.53
C HIS A 6 -14.30 -18.20 12.89
N ASP A 7 -13.07 -18.60 13.20
CA ASP A 7 -12.46 -19.84 12.77
C ASP A 7 -11.59 -20.43 13.87
N PHE A 8 -11.18 -21.70 13.74
CA PHE A 8 -10.36 -22.37 14.73
C PHE A 8 -9.48 -23.45 14.09
N ALA A 9 -8.18 -23.39 14.35
CA ALA A 9 -7.24 -24.42 13.94
C ALA A 9 -6.54 -25.07 15.13
N TRP A 10 -6.09 -26.28 14.92
CA TRP A 10 -5.21 -26.99 15.84
C TRP A 10 -4.17 -27.81 15.06
N ALA A 11 -3.01 -28.00 15.66
CA ALA A 11 -1.95 -28.86 15.12
C ALA A 11 -1.44 -29.80 16.20
N ALA A 12 -1.04 -31.00 15.79
CA ALA A 12 -0.43 -31.97 16.68
C ALA A 12 0.65 -32.78 15.93
N ASP A 13 1.79 -32.90 16.56
CA ASP A 13 2.86 -33.73 16.08
C ASP A 13 3.74 -34.18 17.27
N HIS A 14 4.15 -35.44 17.30
CA HIS A 14 4.94 -36.00 18.39
C HIS A 14 6.40 -35.51 18.38
N ASP A 15 6.87 -34.96 17.26
CA ASP A 15 8.24 -34.48 17.07
C ASP A 15 8.38 -32.96 17.18
N TYR A 16 7.31 -32.25 17.59
CA TYR A 16 7.42 -30.80 17.78
C TYR A 16 8.31 -30.42 18.96
N LEU A 17 9.32 -29.61 18.69
CA LEU A 17 9.98 -28.80 19.69
C LEU A 17 9.17 -27.53 19.92
N HIS A 18 8.97 -27.16 21.18
CA HIS A 18 8.18 -26.01 21.57
C HIS A 18 9.02 -25.01 22.36
N THR A 19 9.04 -23.77 21.89
CA THR A 19 9.63 -22.64 22.58
C THR A 19 8.60 -21.51 22.72
N THR A 20 8.85 -20.58 23.62
CA THR A 20 7.97 -19.44 23.85
C THR A 20 8.77 -18.16 23.99
N GLU A 21 8.17 -17.02 23.61
CA GLU A 21 8.74 -15.70 23.83
C GLU A 21 7.63 -14.72 24.19
N GLN A 22 7.88 -13.83 25.17
CA GLN A 22 6.87 -12.88 25.65
C GLN A 22 7.00 -11.55 24.92
N VAL A 23 5.93 -11.10 24.25
CA VAL A 23 5.85 -9.72 23.78
C VAL A 23 5.63 -8.79 24.97
N PRO A 24 6.51 -7.84 25.26
CA PRO A 24 6.34 -6.90 26.37
C PRO A 24 5.00 -6.14 26.30
N GLY A 25 4.11 -6.37 27.24
CA GLY A 25 2.76 -5.78 27.29
C GLY A 25 1.76 -6.38 26.28
N GLY A 26 2.14 -7.45 25.59
CA GLY A 26 1.37 -8.14 24.56
C GLY A 26 1.22 -9.64 24.83
N PRO A 27 0.98 -10.45 23.77
CA PRO A 27 0.74 -11.89 23.88
C PRO A 27 1.99 -12.70 24.23
N LEU A 28 1.78 -13.93 24.73
CA LEU A 28 2.80 -14.97 24.74
C LEU A 28 2.84 -15.63 23.34
N LEU A 29 4.00 -15.57 22.70
CA LEU A 29 4.23 -16.23 21.40
C LEU A 29 4.72 -17.66 21.64
N HIS A 30 4.13 -18.60 20.92
CA HIS A 30 4.51 -20.00 20.91
C HIS A 30 5.08 -20.39 19.56
N PHE A 31 6.19 -21.13 19.56
CA PHE A 31 6.86 -21.61 18.33
C PHE A 31 6.96 -23.14 18.38
N PHE A 32 6.34 -23.77 17.39
CA PHE A 32 6.34 -25.23 17.24
C PHE A 32 7.06 -25.59 15.96
N ARG A 33 8.21 -26.21 16.04
CA ARG A 33 9.02 -26.65 14.90
C ARG A 33 9.39 -28.12 14.96
N LYS A 34 9.71 -28.70 13.83
CA LYS A 34 10.31 -30.03 13.75
C LYS A 34 11.73 -30.03 14.32
N ASP A 35 12.14 -31.15 14.88
CA ASP A 35 13.52 -31.38 15.32
C ASP A 35 14.41 -31.70 14.12
N ILE A 36 14.74 -30.66 13.37
CA ILE A 36 15.61 -30.70 12.16
C ILE A 36 16.80 -29.80 12.43
N PRO A 37 18.02 -30.38 12.61
CA PRO A 37 19.21 -29.62 13.01
C PRO A 37 19.53 -28.42 12.08
N GLU A 38 19.31 -28.57 10.78
CA GLU A 38 19.58 -27.55 9.77
C GLU A 38 18.68 -26.31 9.91
N LEU A 39 17.53 -26.44 10.60
CA LEU A 39 16.58 -25.37 10.82
C LEU A 39 16.73 -24.67 12.18
N GLU A 40 17.48 -25.28 13.09
CA GLU A 40 17.60 -24.85 14.48
C GLU A 40 18.03 -23.38 14.60
N ALA A 41 19.09 -22.99 13.91
CA ALA A 41 19.60 -21.62 13.97
C ALA A 41 18.56 -20.60 13.52
N THR A 42 17.89 -20.86 12.41
CA THR A 42 16.86 -19.97 11.84
C THR A 42 15.65 -19.82 12.77
N TRP A 43 15.18 -20.94 13.33
CA TRP A 43 14.04 -20.92 14.24
C TRP A 43 14.36 -20.34 15.64
N ASN A 44 15.62 -20.40 16.06
CA ASN A 44 16.05 -19.77 17.31
C ASN A 44 16.13 -18.25 17.20
N GLU A 45 16.33 -17.70 15.97
CA GLU A 45 16.33 -16.25 15.73
C GLU A 45 14.90 -15.68 15.53
N LEU A 46 13.97 -16.47 14.98
CA LEU A 46 12.61 -16.05 14.64
C LEU A 46 11.86 -15.35 15.78
N PRO A 47 11.87 -15.84 17.06
CA PRO A 47 11.12 -15.22 18.15
C PRO A 47 11.41 -13.74 18.35
N GLY A 48 12.69 -13.34 18.27
CA GLY A 48 13.10 -11.94 18.42
C GLY A 48 12.52 -11.02 17.35
N TYR A 49 12.42 -11.51 16.11
CA TYR A 49 11.77 -10.76 15.02
C TYR A 49 10.26 -10.66 15.24
N MET A 50 9.60 -11.74 15.66
CA MET A 50 8.16 -11.74 15.90
C MET A 50 7.76 -10.84 17.08
N VAL A 51 8.55 -10.77 18.14
CA VAL A 51 8.32 -9.80 19.23
C VAL A 51 8.33 -8.36 18.68
N ARG A 52 9.32 -8.01 17.86
CA ARG A 52 9.41 -6.68 17.24
C ARG A 52 8.23 -6.42 16.28
N SER A 53 7.84 -7.42 15.49
CA SER A 53 6.68 -7.35 14.60
C SER A 53 5.40 -7.02 15.36
N PHE A 54 5.06 -7.78 16.42
CA PHE A 54 3.88 -7.52 17.25
C PHE A 54 3.92 -6.14 17.92
N GLN A 55 5.08 -5.70 18.39
CA GLN A 55 5.24 -4.36 18.95
C GLN A 55 5.05 -3.25 17.91
N PHE A 56 5.50 -3.46 16.66
CA PHE A 56 5.28 -2.54 15.56
C PHE A 56 3.79 -2.48 15.21
N MET A 57 3.14 -3.62 15.03
CA MET A 57 1.71 -3.73 14.73
C MET A 57 0.86 -3.07 15.81
N ASP A 58 1.16 -3.31 17.09
CA ASP A 58 0.44 -2.70 18.22
C ASP A 58 0.48 -1.15 18.18
N ARG A 59 1.60 -0.58 17.71
CA ARG A 59 1.76 0.88 17.63
C ARG A 59 1.09 1.51 16.40
N HIS A 60 1.15 0.82 15.26
CA HIS A 60 0.80 1.41 13.96
C HIS A 60 -0.54 0.94 13.42
N PHE A 61 -1.01 -0.25 13.80
CA PHE A 61 -2.21 -0.87 13.24
C PHE A 61 -3.26 -1.27 14.29
N GLY A 62 -2.94 -1.16 15.57
CA GLY A 62 -3.84 -1.46 16.66
C GLY A 62 -3.38 -2.64 17.50
N LYS A 63 -3.85 -2.68 18.75
CA LYS A 63 -3.36 -3.66 19.75
C LYS A 63 -3.92 -5.05 19.50
N TYR A 64 -3.04 -6.06 19.45
CA TYR A 64 -3.41 -7.47 19.41
C TYR A 64 -4.27 -7.84 20.64
N PRO A 65 -5.49 -8.42 20.47
CA PRO A 65 -6.44 -8.52 21.57
C PRO A 65 -6.34 -9.84 22.38
N TRP A 66 -5.70 -10.88 21.84
CA TRP A 66 -5.65 -12.18 22.49
C TRP A 66 -4.38 -12.38 23.33
N PRO A 67 -4.41 -13.27 24.35
CA PRO A 67 -3.28 -13.44 25.27
C PRO A 67 -2.12 -14.25 24.70
N GLN A 68 -2.29 -14.90 23.56
CA GLN A 68 -1.26 -15.76 22.94
C GLN A 68 -1.37 -15.78 21.42
N TYR A 69 -0.28 -16.20 20.76
CA TYR A 69 -0.22 -16.52 19.33
C TYR A 69 0.72 -17.68 19.08
N SER A 70 0.42 -18.54 18.10
CA SER A 70 1.21 -19.75 17.82
C SER A 70 1.71 -19.77 16.37
N PHE A 71 3.01 -19.91 16.19
CA PHE A 71 3.67 -20.19 14.93
C PHE A 71 3.96 -21.70 14.86
N VAL A 72 3.35 -22.38 13.91
CA VAL A 72 3.43 -23.83 13.80
C VAL A 72 4.02 -24.22 12.45
N GLN A 73 5.11 -25.00 12.48
CA GLN A 73 5.68 -25.54 11.25
C GLN A 73 4.73 -26.56 10.64
N GLY A 74 4.16 -26.21 9.47
CA GLY A 74 3.33 -27.08 8.63
C GLY A 74 4.07 -27.67 7.45
N GLY A 75 3.34 -28.35 6.57
CA GLY A 75 3.85 -29.00 5.36
C GLY A 75 3.76 -28.17 4.10
N ASP A 76 2.85 -27.21 4.04
CA ASP A 76 2.57 -26.35 2.89
C ASP A 76 2.78 -24.87 3.24
N GLY A 77 2.99 -24.02 2.27
CA GLY A 77 3.11 -22.56 2.26
C GLY A 77 2.99 -21.82 3.60
N GLY A 78 2.06 -20.93 3.68
CA GLY A 78 1.55 -20.28 4.88
C GLY A 78 0.03 -20.42 4.91
N MET A 79 -0.57 -20.30 6.09
CA MET A 79 -2.01 -20.23 6.28
C MET A 79 -2.33 -19.61 7.63
N GLU A 80 -3.13 -18.59 7.58
CA GLU A 80 -3.60 -17.83 8.73
C GLU A 80 -4.82 -18.50 9.37
N TYR A 81 -4.84 -18.46 10.69
CA TYR A 81 -6.01 -18.78 11.53
C TYR A 81 -6.00 -17.86 12.74
N PRO A 82 -7.14 -17.60 13.38
CA PRO A 82 -7.16 -16.82 14.60
C PRO A 82 -6.23 -17.44 15.67
N MET A 83 -5.26 -16.65 16.14
CA MET A 83 -4.29 -17.02 17.19
C MET A 83 -3.30 -18.14 16.83
N LEU A 84 -3.29 -18.63 15.59
CA LEU A 84 -2.37 -19.67 15.12
C LEU A 84 -2.10 -19.52 13.63
N THR A 85 -0.86 -19.68 13.22
CA THR A 85 -0.52 -19.81 11.80
C THR A 85 0.26 -21.06 11.51
N LEU A 86 0.00 -21.66 10.34
CA LEU A 86 0.85 -22.69 9.76
C LEU A 86 1.86 -22.03 8.83
N ILE A 87 3.14 -22.38 8.98
CA ILE A 87 4.22 -21.83 8.16
C ILE A 87 5.13 -22.93 7.63
N LEU A 88 5.55 -22.83 6.36
CA LEU A 88 6.59 -23.69 5.80
C LEU A 88 7.95 -23.33 6.40
N GLY A 89 8.37 -24.09 7.39
CA GLY A 89 9.54 -23.79 8.21
C GLY A 89 10.90 -24.02 7.58
N ASN A 90 10.99 -24.70 6.43
CA ASN A 90 12.24 -24.95 5.72
C ASN A 90 12.60 -23.77 4.81
N ARG A 91 12.96 -22.64 5.42
CA ARG A 91 13.28 -21.38 4.74
C ARG A 91 14.53 -20.73 5.31
N ARG A 92 15.20 -19.88 4.53
CA ARG A 92 16.21 -18.95 5.05
C ARG A 92 15.56 -17.92 5.95
N LEU A 93 16.32 -17.36 6.90
CA LEU A 93 15.80 -16.46 7.94
C LEU A 93 14.89 -15.35 7.41
N GLY A 94 15.35 -14.53 6.48
CA GLY A 94 14.53 -13.43 5.95
C GLY A 94 13.23 -13.90 5.30
N SER A 95 13.24 -15.06 4.62
CA SER A 95 12.03 -15.64 4.04
C SER A 95 11.12 -16.29 5.09
N LEU A 96 11.68 -16.85 6.17
CA LEU A 96 10.88 -17.37 7.28
C LEU A 96 10.23 -16.23 8.04
N VAL A 97 11.00 -15.17 8.34
CA VAL A 97 10.47 -13.96 8.99
C VAL A 97 9.37 -13.33 8.14
N GLY A 98 9.60 -13.13 6.83
CA GLY A 98 8.60 -12.53 5.94
C GLY A 98 7.29 -13.32 5.90
N LEU A 99 7.36 -14.66 5.75
CA LEU A 99 6.17 -15.51 5.81
C LEU A 99 5.49 -15.42 7.18
N SER A 100 6.26 -15.50 8.27
CA SER A 100 5.71 -15.43 9.63
C SER A 100 5.07 -14.06 9.94
N VAL A 101 5.62 -12.98 9.39
CA VAL A 101 5.03 -11.63 9.46
C VAL A 101 3.71 -11.62 8.73
N HIS A 102 3.67 -12.02 7.46
CA HIS A 102 2.46 -12.04 6.65
C HIS A 102 1.32 -12.79 7.35
N GLU A 103 1.56 -14.04 7.71
CA GLU A 103 0.55 -14.87 8.35
C GLU A 103 0.12 -14.35 9.73
N SER A 104 1.01 -13.72 10.50
CA SER A 104 0.63 -13.16 11.80
C SER A 104 -0.13 -11.84 11.66
N VAL A 105 0.13 -11.04 10.62
CA VAL A 105 -0.57 -9.78 10.34
C VAL A 105 -2.03 -10.01 9.97
N HIS A 106 -2.37 -11.14 9.35
CA HIS A 106 -3.76 -11.56 9.16
C HIS A 106 -4.58 -11.60 10.46
N SER A 107 -3.92 -11.71 11.64
CA SER A 107 -4.63 -11.57 12.91
C SER A 107 -5.36 -10.24 13.07
N TRP A 108 -4.89 -9.17 12.45
CA TRP A 108 -5.54 -7.87 12.45
C TRP A 108 -6.62 -7.78 11.37
N TYR A 109 -6.29 -8.10 10.13
CA TYR A 109 -7.17 -7.86 8.98
C TYR A 109 -8.18 -8.98 8.73
N TYR A 110 -7.76 -10.23 8.89
CA TYR A 110 -8.66 -11.40 8.85
C TYR A 110 -9.22 -11.72 10.24
N GLY A 111 -8.35 -11.92 11.25
CA GLY A 111 -8.76 -12.45 12.55
C GLY A 111 -9.64 -11.49 13.35
N VAL A 112 -9.25 -10.24 13.50
CA VAL A 112 -9.93 -9.23 14.35
C VAL A 112 -10.98 -8.45 13.59
N LEU A 113 -10.67 -7.93 12.41
CA LEU A 113 -11.64 -7.21 11.58
C LEU A 113 -12.65 -8.17 10.96
N ALA A 114 -12.21 -9.37 10.59
CA ALA A 114 -13.05 -10.45 10.07
C ALA A 114 -13.87 -10.01 8.84
N SER A 115 -13.23 -9.29 7.91
CA SER A 115 -13.79 -8.99 6.60
C SER A 115 -14.10 -10.29 5.84
N ASN A 116 -15.07 -10.25 4.93
CA ASN A 116 -15.43 -11.41 4.13
C ASN A 116 -14.42 -11.62 3.01
N GLU A 117 -13.42 -12.48 3.21
CA GLU A 117 -12.33 -12.78 2.27
C GLU A 117 -12.83 -13.36 0.94
N GLY A 118 -13.88 -14.16 0.95
CA GLY A 118 -14.49 -14.68 -0.27
C GLY A 118 -15.12 -13.60 -1.15
N ARG A 119 -15.64 -12.54 -0.54
CA ARG A 119 -16.26 -11.42 -1.24
C ARG A 119 -15.28 -10.27 -1.53
N PHE A 120 -14.34 -10.03 -0.65
CA PHE A 120 -13.39 -8.93 -0.71
C PHE A 120 -11.97 -9.43 -0.42
N PRO A 121 -11.38 -10.30 -1.27
CA PRO A 121 -10.07 -10.90 -0.99
C PRO A 121 -8.95 -9.85 -0.84
N TRP A 122 -9.07 -8.70 -1.50
CA TRP A 122 -8.12 -7.60 -1.38
C TRP A 122 -8.15 -6.90 0.01
N MET A 123 -9.25 -7.01 0.75
CA MET A 123 -9.34 -6.47 2.12
C MET A 123 -8.63 -7.35 3.15
N ASP A 124 -8.49 -8.62 2.86
CA ASP A 124 -7.73 -9.56 3.66
C ASP A 124 -6.26 -9.51 3.27
N GLU A 125 -5.92 -9.98 2.09
CA GLU A 125 -4.56 -10.10 1.61
C GLU A 125 -3.88 -8.75 1.37
N GLY A 126 -4.60 -7.78 0.81
CA GLY A 126 -4.02 -6.49 0.46
C GLY A 126 -3.63 -5.63 1.67
N PHE A 127 -4.47 -5.58 2.69
CA PHE A 127 -4.11 -4.90 3.93
C PHE A 127 -3.00 -5.63 4.68
N THR A 128 -3.01 -6.95 4.62
CA THR A 128 -1.96 -7.79 5.21
C THR A 128 -0.63 -7.57 4.50
N GLU A 129 -0.59 -7.53 3.17
CA GLU A 129 0.63 -7.22 2.41
C GLU A 129 1.13 -5.81 2.72
N TYR A 130 0.25 -4.80 2.75
CA TYR A 130 0.63 -3.43 3.10
C TYR A 130 1.30 -3.37 4.49
N ALA A 131 0.65 -3.89 5.51
CA ALA A 131 1.19 -3.87 6.87
C ALA A 131 2.45 -4.75 7.00
N SER A 132 2.52 -5.88 6.29
CA SER A 132 3.70 -6.74 6.26
C SER A 132 4.90 -6.04 5.62
N SER A 133 4.70 -5.29 4.55
CA SER A 133 5.75 -4.48 3.91
C SER A 133 6.31 -3.43 4.87
N GLU A 134 5.45 -2.75 5.63
CA GLU A 134 5.85 -1.80 6.68
C GLU A 134 6.63 -2.49 7.82
N VAL A 135 6.15 -3.64 8.31
CA VAL A 135 6.87 -4.43 9.32
C VAL A 135 8.22 -4.89 8.79
N MET A 136 8.29 -5.39 7.56
CA MET A 136 9.54 -5.85 6.97
C MET A 136 10.54 -4.72 6.73
N GLN A 137 10.05 -3.52 6.44
CA GLN A 137 10.90 -2.31 6.36
C GLN A 137 11.48 -1.93 7.72
N GLU A 138 10.73 -2.06 8.80
CA GLU A 138 11.21 -1.86 10.18
C GLU A 138 12.24 -2.94 10.59
N LEU A 139 11.98 -4.21 10.23
CA LEU A 139 12.85 -5.34 10.61
C LEU A 139 14.15 -5.41 9.78
N PHE A 140 14.07 -5.08 8.50
CA PHE A 140 15.15 -5.16 7.50
C PHE A 140 15.14 -3.90 6.62
N PRO A 141 15.56 -2.73 7.15
CA PRO A 141 15.50 -1.47 6.44
C PRO A 141 16.18 -1.50 5.07
N ARG A 142 15.50 -0.98 4.05
CA ARG A 142 15.99 -0.80 2.68
C ARG A 142 15.82 0.65 2.27
N SER A 143 16.52 1.07 1.21
CA SER A 143 16.44 2.44 0.68
C SER A 143 15.30 2.65 -0.33
N ASP A 144 14.75 1.57 -0.87
CA ASP A 144 13.66 1.57 -1.83
C ASP A 144 12.31 1.53 -1.10
N ASP A 145 11.27 2.02 -1.78
CA ASP A 145 9.90 1.97 -1.29
C ASP A 145 9.48 0.50 -1.07
N PRO A 146 9.02 0.14 0.14
CA PRO A 146 8.60 -1.23 0.45
C PRO A 146 7.44 -1.71 -0.43
N HIS A 147 6.60 -0.81 -0.94
CA HIS A 147 5.40 -1.12 -1.73
C HIS A 147 5.64 -1.17 -3.25
N ALA A 148 6.83 -0.75 -3.72
CA ALA A 148 7.15 -0.72 -5.16
C ALA A 148 6.99 -2.08 -5.85
N GLY A 149 7.14 -3.19 -5.11
CA GLY A 149 6.94 -4.55 -5.62
C GLY A 149 5.50 -4.81 -6.05
N SER A 150 4.55 -4.36 -5.25
CA SER A 150 3.12 -4.57 -5.49
C SER A 150 2.59 -3.67 -6.61
N ILE A 151 3.05 -2.42 -6.71
CA ILE A 151 2.77 -1.57 -7.87
C ILE A 151 3.21 -2.27 -9.17
N LYS A 152 4.45 -2.78 -9.22
CA LYS A 152 4.97 -3.53 -10.38
C LYS A 152 4.18 -4.81 -10.66
N GLY A 153 3.77 -5.54 -9.61
CA GLY A 153 2.93 -6.74 -9.71
C GLY A 153 1.58 -6.43 -10.37
N TYR A 154 0.91 -5.39 -9.91
CA TYR A 154 -0.35 -4.91 -10.49
C TYR A 154 -0.17 -4.46 -11.94
N LEU A 155 0.82 -3.61 -12.24
CA LEU A 155 1.10 -3.15 -13.60
C LEU A 155 1.42 -4.31 -14.55
N SER A 156 2.12 -5.35 -14.07
CA SER A 156 2.35 -6.57 -14.86
C SER A 156 1.05 -7.33 -15.16
N LEU A 157 0.08 -7.35 -14.24
CA LEU A 157 -1.23 -7.92 -14.48
C LEU A 157 -2.00 -7.10 -15.51
N VAL A 158 -2.03 -5.77 -15.39
CA VAL A 158 -2.64 -4.84 -16.36
C VAL A 158 -2.06 -5.07 -17.75
N ALA A 159 -0.73 -5.04 -17.89
CA ALA A 159 -0.04 -5.26 -19.17
C ALA A 159 -0.35 -6.62 -19.81
N SER A 160 -0.71 -7.63 -19.00
CA SER A 160 -1.13 -8.95 -19.52
C SER A 160 -2.53 -8.96 -20.11
N GLY A 161 -3.35 -7.91 -19.91
CA GLY A 161 -4.76 -7.83 -20.30
C GLY A 161 -5.66 -8.79 -19.53
N LYS A 162 -5.22 -9.26 -18.34
CA LYS A 162 -5.94 -10.24 -17.50
C LYS A 162 -6.38 -9.69 -16.16
N HIS A 163 -6.29 -8.37 -15.98
CA HIS A 163 -6.78 -7.74 -14.78
C HIS A 163 -8.31 -7.71 -14.80
N GLU A 164 -8.90 -7.89 -13.64
CA GLU A 164 -10.34 -7.94 -13.41
C GLU A 164 -10.69 -6.98 -12.26
N ALA A 165 -11.95 -6.57 -12.20
CA ALA A 165 -12.37 -5.64 -11.12
C ALA A 165 -12.24 -6.31 -9.75
N PRO A 166 -11.60 -5.67 -8.76
CA PRO A 166 -11.41 -6.24 -7.42
C PRO A 166 -12.69 -6.56 -6.65
N SER A 167 -13.84 -6.03 -7.09
CA SER A 167 -15.17 -6.35 -6.53
C SER A 167 -15.69 -7.75 -6.93
N ILE A 168 -14.98 -8.48 -7.78
CA ILE A 168 -15.34 -9.85 -8.15
C ILE A 168 -15.13 -10.79 -6.96
N HIS A 169 -16.12 -11.67 -6.71
CA HIS A 169 -15.98 -12.72 -5.70
C HIS A 169 -14.78 -13.62 -6.00
N ALA A 170 -14.06 -14.07 -4.98
CA ALA A 170 -12.84 -14.88 -5.11
C ALA A 170 -12.97 -16.06 -6.08
N ASP A 171 -14.09 -16.79 -6.01
CA ASP A 171 -14.37 -17.97 -6.87
C ASP A 171 -14.68 -17.62 -8.34
N HIS A 172 -14.87 -16.36 -8.67
CA HIS A 172 -15.30 -15.93 -10.01
C HIS A 172 -14.16 -15.38 -10.86
N PHE A 173 -12.97 -15.22 -10.32
CA PHE A 173 -11.80 -14.82 -11.11
C PHE A 173 -11.50 -15.85 -12.19
N LEU A 174 -11.21 -15.38 -13.39
CA LEU A 174 -10.95 -16.26 -14.55
C LEU A 174 -9.66 -17.06 -14.41
N THR A 175 -8.70 -16.57 -13.64
CA THR A 175 -7.40 -17.23 -13.46
C THR A 175 -6.87 -17.05 -12.04
N ASN A 176 -6.11 -18.05 -11.53
CA ASN A 176 -5.40 -17.93 -10.25
C ASN A 176 -4.42 -16.76 -10.22
N ARG A 177 -3.82 -16.40 -11.37
CA ARG A 177 -2.95 -15.22 -11.47
C ARG A 177 -3.76 -13.93 -11.32
N GLY A 178 -4.92 -13.83 -11.94
CA GLY A 178 -5.84 -12.69 -11.78
C GLY A 178 -6.24 -12.52 -10.32
N TYR A 179 -6.72 -13.61 -9.70
CA TYR A 179 -7.06 -13.64 -8.28
C TYR A 179 -5.88 -13.19 -7.41
N GLY A 180 -4.74 -13.90 -7.45
CA GLY A 180 -3.61 -13.64 -6.58
C GLY A 180 -3.03 -12.23 -6.75
N SER A 181 -2.82 -11.76 -8.00
CA SER A 181 -2.33 -10.39 -8.21
C SER A 181 -3.34 -9.32 -7.76
N THR A 182 -4.65 -9.60 -7.81
CA THR A 182 -5.68 -8.66 -7.35
C THR A 182 -5.80 -8.67 -5.83
N ALA A 183 -5.82 -9.83 -5.20
CA ALA A 183 -5.92 -9.90 -3.75
C ALA A 183 -4.70 -9.27 -3.08
N TYR A 184 -3.48 -9.64 -3.49
CA TYR A 184 -2.22 -9.22 -2.89
C TYR A 184 -1.71 -7.90 -3.46
N SER A 185 -1.18 -7.90 -4.70
CA SER A 185 -0.49 -6.75 -5.28
C SER A 185 -1.38 -5.53 -5.49
N PHE A 186 -2.59 -5.73 -6.04
CA PHE A 186 -3.54 -4.62 -6.15
C PHE A 186 -3.97 -4.13 -4.77
N GLY A 187 -4.31 -5.03 -3.84
CA GLY A 187 -4.77 -4.64 -2.51
C GLY A 187 -3.74 -3.80 -1.76
N GLU A 188 -2.46 -4.21 -1.74
CA GLU A 188 -1.37 -3.42 -1.15
C GLU A 188 -1.20 -2.08 -1.88
N MET A 189 -1.12 -2.10 -3.22
CA MET A 189 -1.01 -0.89 -4.04
C MET A 189 -2.18 0.07 -3.78
N PHE A 190 -3.41 -0.43 -3.65
CA PHE A 190 -4.59 0.38 -3.38
C PHE A 190 -4.47 1.14 -2.04
N VAL A 191 -4.04 0.47 -0.97
CA VAL A 191 -3.84 1.11 0.34
C VAL A 191 -2.68 2.11 0.28
N HIS A 192 -1.54 1.73 -0.31
CA HIS A 192 -0.38 2.62 -0.45
C HIS A 192 -0.70 3.87 -1.27
N GLN A 193 -1.34 3.71 -2.41
CA GLN A 193 -1.72 4.80 -3.30
C GLN A 193 -2.78 5.74 -2.66
N LEU A 194 -3.61 5.23 -1.76
CA LEU A 194 -4.52 6.08 -0.99
C LEU A 194 -3.75 7.12 -0.16
N GLY A 195 -2.54 6.80 0.32
CA GLY A 195 -1.64 7.76 0.95
C GLY A 195 -1.27 8.94 0.05
N ALA A 196 -1.14 8.72 -1.27
CA ALA A 196 -0.94 9.82 -2.21
C ALA A 196 -2.16 10.76 -2.33
N VAL A 197 -3.37 10.26 -2.04
CA VAL A 197 -4.60 11.05 -2.07
C VAL A 197 -4.80 11.80 -0.75
N VAL A 198 -4.74 11.10 0.38
CA VAL A 198 -5.11 11.65 1.70
C VAL A 198 -3.92 12.19 2.51
N GLY A 199 -2.70 11.82 2.14
CA GLY A 199 -1.45 12.08 2.89
C GLY A 199 -1.10 10.96 3.86
N GLU A 200 0.21 10.75 4.07
CA GLU A 200 0.74 9.64 4.88
C GLU A 200 0.23 9.67 6.33
N THR A 201 0.17 10.85 6.94
CA THR A 201 -0.33 11.00 8.32
C THR A 201 -1.80 10.59 8.41
N ALA A 202 -2.64 11.04 7.47
CA ALA A 202 -4.06 10.70 7.46
C ALA A 202 -4.29 9.21 7.16
N LEU A 203 -3.46 8.60 6.30
CA LEU A 203 -3.52 7.15 6.06
C LEU A 203 -3.20 6.37 7.33
N ALA A 204 -2.10 6.70 8.02
CA ALA A 204 -1.70 6.03 9.26
C ALA A 204 -2.77 6.17 10.37
N ASP A 205 -3.26 7.37 10.61
CA ASP A 205 -4.33 7.63 11.59
C ASP A 205 -5.64 6.93 11.20
N GLY A 206 -5.93 6.86 9.91
CA GLY A 206 -7.09 6.18 9.34
C GLY A 206 -7.05 4.67 9.57
N LEU A 207 -5.91 4.02 9.34
CA LEU A 207 -5.72 2.59 9.57
C LEU A 207 -5.87 2.23 11.05
N LEU A 208 -5.27 3.00 11.96
CA LEU A 208 -5.47 2.82 13.40
C LEU A 208 -6.94 2.98 13.80
N ARG A 209 -7.61 4.02 13.29
CA ARG A 209 -9.01 4.25 13.58
C ARG A 209 -9.91 3.18 12.98
N TYR A 210 -9.60 2.70 11.78
CA TYR A 210 -10.33 1.60 11.13
C TYR A 210 -10.32 0.34 11.99
N PHE A 211 -9.12 -0.06 12.45
CA PHE A 211 -9.00 -1.16 13.39
C PHE A 211 -9.84 -0.92 14.66
N ASP A 212 -9.71 0.24 15.30
CA ASP A 212 -10.37 0.50 16.58
C ASP A 212 -11.91 0.50 16.47
N VAL A 213 -12.45 1.09 15.42
CA VAL A 213 -13.92 1.20 15.26
C VAL A 213 -14.55 -0.04 14.64
N CYS A 214 -13.78 -0.84 13.87
CA CYS A 214 -14.29 -2.00 13.12
C CYS A 214 -13.92 -3.35 13.71
N LYS A 215 -13.05 -3.42 14.74
CA LYS A 215 -12.65 -4.68 15.36
C LYS A 215 -13.88 -5.49 15.81
N PHE A 216 -13.90 -6.76 15.41
CA PHE A 216 -14.97 -7.75 15.65
C PHE A 216 -16.33 -7.39 15.02
N LYS A 217 -16.34 -6.66 13.89
CA LYS A 217 -17.59 -6.18 13.28
C LYS A 217 -17.79 -6.54 11.79
N HIS A 218 -16.87 -7.26 11.18
CA HIS A 218 -16.96 -7.72 9.79
C HIS A 218 -17.12 -6.56 8.78
N PRO A 219 -16.19 -5.59 8.72
CA PRO A 219 -16.33 -4.43 7.85
C PRO A 219 -16.29 -4.80 6.36
N GLU A 220 -17.01 -4.00 5.57
CA GLU A 220 -16.97 -4.00 4.10
C GLU A 220 -16.16 -2.78 3.59
N PRO A 221 -15.85 -2.69 2.28
CA PRO A 221 -15.09 -1.57 1.71
C PRO A 221 -15.61 -0.18 2.11
N VAL A 222 -16.92 0.00 2.14
CA VAL A 222 -17.57 1.27 2.52
C VAL A 222 -17.31 1.67 3.98
N ASP A 223 -17.02 0.73 4.86
CA ASP A 223 -16.68 1.04 6.26
C ASP A 223 -15.28 1.62 6.37
N PHE A 224 -14.33 1.09 5.59
CA PHE A 224 -12.98 1.65 5.49
C PHE A 224 -13.00 3.03 4.83
N GLU A 225 -13.69 3.17 3.69
CA GLU A 225 -13.90 4.44 2.99
C GLU A 225 -14.40 5.54 3.94
N ARG A 226 -15.49 5.30 4.66
CA ARG A 226 -16.06 6.25 5.64
C ARG A 226 -15.11 6.63 6.76
N VAL A 227 -14.27 5.70 7.20
CA VAL A 227 -13.25 6.01 8.22
C VAL A 227 -12.19 6.93 7.63
N MET A 228 -11.71 6.62 6.42
CA MET A 228 -10.69 7.44 5.75
C MET A 228 -11.19 8.85 5.44
N GLU A 229 -12.41 8.99 4.94
CA GLU A 229 -13.04 10.31 4.71
C GLU A 229 -13.15 11.16 5.98
N LYS A 230 -13.54 10.52 7.10
CA LYS A 230 -13.65 11.23 8.39
C LYS A 230 -12.30 11.65 8.97
N VAL A 231 -11.25 10.94 8.68
CA VAL A 231 -9.90 11.26 9.16
C VAL A 231 -9.24 12.29 8.27
N SER A 232 -9.32 12.12 6.96
CA SER A 232 -8.67 12.99 5.98
C SER A 232 -9.44 14.29 5.67
N GLY A 233 -10.77 14.25 5.80
CA GLY A 233 -11.65 15.35 5.33
C GLY A 233 -11.78 15.44 3.81
N VAL A 234 -11.38 14.39 3.08
CA VAL A 234 -11.43 14.27 1.62
C VAL A 234 -12.53 13.29 1.23
N GLU A 235 -13.32 13.61 0.20
CA GLU A 235 -14.32 12.69 -0.38
C GLU A 235 -13.63 11.61 -1.19
N LEU A 236 -13.95 10.34 -0.94
CA LEU A 236 -13.27 9.18 -1.52
C LEU A 236 -14.16 8.26 -2.36
N ASP A 237 -15.47 8.50 -2.45
CA ASP A 237 -16.41 7.71 -3.27
C ASP A 237 -15.85 7.43 -4.67
N TRP A 238 -15.28 8.46 -5.33
CA TRP A 238 -14.69 8.39 -6.66
C TRP A 238 -13.47 7.45 -6.73
N TYR A 239 -12.65 7.41 -5.66
CA TYR A 239 -11.46 6.56 -5.57
C TYR A 239 -11.88 5.09 -5.44
N PHE A 240 -12.74 4.79 -4.46
CA PHE A 240 -13.24 3.44 -4.21
C PHE A 240 -14.02 2.89 -5.39
N ASP A 241 -14.95 3.68 -5.96
CA ASP A 241 -15.76 3.23 -7.11
C ASP A 241 -14.88 2.88 -8.32
N GLN A 242 -13.95 3.72 -8.68
CA GLN A 242 -13.13 3.50 -9.87
C GLN A 242 -12.12 2.37 -9.69
N TRP A 243 -11.40 2.32 -8.56
CA TRP A 243 -10.36 1.33 -8.34
C TRP A 243 -10.92 -0.06 -8.03
N ILE A 244 -12.06 -0.17 -7.35
CA ILE A 244 -12.61 -1.45 -6.92
C ILE A 244 -13.58 -2.02 -7.96
N ASN A 245 -14.38 -1.18 -8.62
CA ASN A 245 -15.48 -1.64 -9.48
C ASN A 245 -15.16 -1.62 -10.97
N THR A 246 -13.97 -1.16 -11.37
CA THR A 246 -13.62 -1.05 -12.79
C THR A 246 -12.24 -1.64 -13.08
N THR A 247 -11.93 -1.75 -14.37
CA THR A 247 -10.62 -2.12 -14.90
C THR A 247 -9.95 -0.95 -15.62
N ARG A 248 -10.27 0.28 -15.25
CA ARG A 248 -9.65 1.49 -15.78
C ARG A 248 -8.18 1.53 -15.39
N THR A 249 -7.39 2.22 -16.19
CA THR A 249 -5.95 2.41 -15.94
C THR A 249 -5.60 3.87 -15.76
N LEU A 250 -4.63 4.12 -14.91
CA LEU A 250 -4.06 5.44 -14.66
C LEU A 250 -2.95 5.70 -15.67
N ASP A 251 -2.99 6.85 -16.32
CA ASP A 251 -1.94 7.35 -17.21
C ASP A 251 -2.07 8.88 -17.30
N TYR A 252 -1.15 9.58 -16.65
CA TYR A 252 -0.99 11.03 -16.74
C TYR A 252 0.39 11.35 -17.28
N GLY A 253 0.49 12.34 -18.15
CA GLY A 253 1.78 12.71 -18.70
C GLY A 253 1.98 14.21 -18.88
N ILE A 254 3.24 14.59 -19.01
CA ILE A 254 3.63 15.97 -19.33
C ILE A 254 3.50 16.16 -20.83
N ARG A 255 2.52 16.97 -21.23
CA ARG A 255 2.27 17.34 -22.62
C ARG A 255 3.20 18.43 -23.10
N GLY A 256 3.43 19.45 -22.26
CA GLY A 256 4.27 20.57 -22.64
C GLY A 256 4.89 21.32 -21.46
N VAL A 257 6.07 21.85 -21.70
CA VAL A 257 6.77 22.78 -20.79
C VAL A 257 7.29 23.94 -21.63
N LEU A 258 6.77 25.14 -21.43
CA LEU A 258 6.99 26.30 -22.31
C LEU A 258 7.34 27.55 -21.49
N SER A 259 8.06 28.48 -22.10
CA SER A 259 8.22 29.85 -21.59
C SER A 259 7.19 30.75 -22.25
N VAL A 260 6.33 31.40 -21.46
CA VAL A 260 5.32 32.35 -21.92
C VAL A 260 5.47 33.64 -21.12
N ASP A 261 5.76 34.74 -21.78
CA ASP A 261 5.97 36.06 -21.16
C ASP A 261 6.98 36.05 -19.98
N GLY A 262 7.97 35.15 -20.04
CA GLY A 262 9.01 34.98 -19.03
C GLY A 262 8.65 34.08 -17.84
N GLU A 263 7.44 33.54 -17.81
CA GLU A 263 6.94 32.58 -16.84
C GLU A 263 6.98 31.14 -17.39
N LEU A 264 7.05 30.16 -16.49
CA LEU A 264 6.98 28.74 -16.83
C LEU A 264 5.52 28.31 -16.98
N ARG A 265 5.15 27.78 -18.14
CA ARG A 265 3.88 27.12 -18.40
C ARG A 265 4.10 25.62 -18.46
N VAL A 266 3.36 24.86 -17.63
CA VAL A 266 3.33 23.40 -17.65
C VAL A 266 1.95 22.93 -18.10
N GLU A 267 1.92 22.05 -19.09
CA GLU A 267 0.72 21.42 -19.62
C GLU A 267 0.77 19.93 -19.33
N LEU A 268 -0.28 19.43 -18.67
CA LEU A 268 -0.47 18.03 -18.36
C LEU A 268 -1.63 17.46 -19.16
N GLU A 269 -1.61 16.17 -19.43
CA GLU A 269 -2.69 15.44 -20.10
C GLU A 269 -2.95 14.12 -19.40
N ARG A 270 -4.22 13.77 -19.26
CA ARG A 270 -4.67 12.46 -18.80
C ARG A 270 -4.94 11.58 -20.02
N TYR A 271 -4.15 10.55 -20.20
CA TYR A 271 -4.28 9.56 -21.27
C TYR A 271 -5.14 8.36 -20.82
N GLY A 272 -5.12 8.01 -19.54
CA GLY A 272 -5.94 6.96 -18.95
C GLY A 272 -7.36 7.41 -18.58
N ASP A 273 -8.20 6.42 -18.28
CA ASP A 273 -9.59 6.66 -17.85
C ASP A 273 -9.74 6.74 -16.31
N GLN A 274 -8.69 6.36 -15.57
CA GLN A 274 -8.66 6.44 -14.11
C GLN A 274 -8.32 7.86 -13.66
N LEU A 275 -9.01 8.33 -12.61
CA LEU A 275 -8.77 9.65 -12.04
C LEU A 275 -7.89 9.57 -10.81
N MET A 276 -6.93 10.49 -10.68
CA MET A 276 -6.10 10.68 -9.49
C MET A 276 -5.71 12.15 -9.34
N PRO A 277 -5.45 12.67 -8.13
CA PRO A 277 -4.68 13.90 -7.96
C PRO A 277 -3.26 13.71 -8.48
N VAL A 278 -2.60 14.80 -8.83
CA VAL A 278 -1.29 14.74 -9.47
C VAL A 278 -0.27 15.54 -8.66
N ASP A 279 0.82 14.89 -8.30
CA ASP A 279 1.99 15.54 -7.73
C ASP A 279 2.99 15.89 -8.83
N VAL A 280 3.47 17.14 -8.82
CA VAL A 280 4.46 17.65 -9.77
C VAL A 280 5.68 18.16 -9.02
N MET A 281 6.86 17.71 -9.42
CA MET A 281 8.12 18.22 -8.91
C MET A 281 8.88 18.94 -10.02
N LEU A 282 9.43 20.11 -9.71
CA LEU A 282 10.42 20.78 -10.53
C LEU A 282 11.80 20.55 -9.91
N GLU A 283 12.72 19.99 -10.68
CA GLU A 283 14.14 19.98 -10.36
C GLU A 283 14.75 21.29 -10.90
N LEU A 284 15.36 22.10 -10.06
CA LEU A 284 15.95 23.36 -10.47
C LEU A 284 17.44 23.19 -10.78
N GLU A 285 17.97 24.06 -11.66
CA GLU A 285 19.38 24.08 -12.04
C GLU A 285 20.36 24.28 -10.87
N ASP A 286 19.89 24.84 -9.75
CA ASP A 286 20.68 25.03 -8.53
C ASP A 286 20.67 23.78 -7.62
N GLY A 287 20.05 22.68 -8.04
CA GLY A 287 19.93 21.42 -7.31
C GLY A 287 18.80 21.39 -6.26
N THR A 288 18.01 22.45 -6.16
CA THR A 288 16.82 22.46 -5.29
C THR A 288 15.60 21.94 -5.99
N THR A 289 14.55 21.55 -5.24
CA THR A 289 13.27 21.08 -5.77
C THR A 289 12.12 21.97 -5.33
N LYS A 290 11.05 22.00 -6.15
CA LYS A 290 9.77 22.59 -5.79
C LYS A 290 8.66 21.58 -6.06
N HIS A 291 7.77 21.38 -5.10
CA HIS A 291 6.69 20.42 -5.18
C HIS A 291 5.34 21.13 -5.26
N TYR A 292 4.46 20.61 -6.09
CA TYR A 292 3.10 21.08 -6.30
C TYR A 292 2.14 19.91 -6.25
N HIS A 293 0.98 20.14 -5.66
CA HIS A 293 -0.11 19.17 -5.60
C HIS A 293 -1.32 19.72 -6.35
N ILE A 294 -1.86 18.96 -7.27
CA ILE A 294 -3.05 19.29 -8.06
C ILE A 294 -4.16 18.32 -7.60
N PRO A 295 -5.06 18.76 -6.69
CA PRO A 295 -6.15 17.92 -6.27
C PRO A 295 -7.18 17.73 -7.39
N LEU A 296 -8.02 16.69 -7.29
CA LEU A 296 -9.19 16.57 -8.15
C LEU A 296 -10.35 17.38 -7.57
N SER A 297 -11.15 17.98 -8.45
CA SER A 297 -12.38 18.66 -8.04
C SER A 297 -13.40 17.73 -7.35
N LEU A 298 -13.28 16.42 -7.54
CA LEU A 298 -14.11 15.39 -6.88
C LEU A 298 -13.78 15.21 -5.40
N GLU A 299 -12.56 15.50 -4.97
CA GLU A 299 -12.11 15.35 -3.57
C GLU A 299 -12.84 16.32 -2.64
N ARG A 300 -13.41 17.41 -3.18
CA ARG A 300 -14.03 18.50 -2.41
C ARG A 300 -13.16 19.06 -1.29
N GLY A 301 -11.87 18.83 -1.38
CA GLY A 301 -10.82 19.20 -0.45
C GLY A 301 -9.47 19.01 -1.12
N ALA A 302 -8.44 18.92 -0.32
CA ALA A 302 -7.09 18.57 -0.75
C ALA A 302 -6.32 17.99 0.44
N ARG A 303 -5.34 17.17 0.14
CA ARG A 303 -4.35 16.68 1.11
C ARG A 303 -3.72 17.84 1.89
N ASP A 304 -3.57 17.68 3.21
CA ASP A 304 -2.90 18.67 4.06
C ASP A 304 -1.42 18.82 3.64
N PRO A 305 -0.94 20.03 3.33
CA PRO A 305 0.48 20.27 3.06
C PRO A 305 1.44 19.81 4.18
N GLY A 306 0.97 19.70 5.41
CA GLY A 306 1.75 19.20 6.54
C GLY A 306 1.82 17.67 6.67
N SER A 307 1.11 16.94 5.82
CA SER A 307 1.05 15.46 5.86
C SER A 307 2.24 14.76 5.23
N GLU A 308 3.15 15.50 4.57
CA GLU A 308 4.28 14.98 3.83
C GLU A 308 5.62 15.42 4.47
N PRO A 309 6.70 14.69 4.26
CA PRO A 309 8.03 15.06 4.75
C PRO A 309 8.66 16.23 3.98
N PHE A 310 8.01 16.73 2.92
CA PHE A 310 8.43 17.86 2.10
C PHE A 310 7.29 18.88 1.95
N ALA A 311 7.66 20.17 1.82
CA ALA A 311 6.67 21.21 1.59
C ALA A 311 6.21 21.20 0.11
N PHE A 312 4.92 21.33 -0.11
CA PHE A 312 4.34 21.51 -1.44
C PHE A 312 3.34 22.67 -1.48
N VAL A 313 3.04 23.15 -2.67
CA VAL A 313 2.03 24.16 -2.93
C VAL A 313 0.84 23.51 -3.61
N THR A 314 -0.35 23.64 -3.00
CA THR A 314 -1.59 23.18 -3.63
C THR A 314 -2.00 24.16 -4.72
N LEU A 315 -2.23 23.63 -5.92
CA LEU A 315 -2.73 24.37 -7.09
C LEU A 315 -4.27 24.29 -7.15
N GLU A 316 -4.87 24.98 -8.11
CA GLU A 316 -6.31 24.89 -8.37
C GLU A 316 -6.70 23.45 -8.73
N PRO A 317 -7.86 22.94 -8.27
CA PRO A 317 -8.26 21.57 -8.56
C PRO A 317 -8.44 21.28 -10.05
N TRP A 318 -7.96 20.12 -10.49
CA TRP A 318 -8.21 19.63 -11.85
C TRP A 318 -9.66 19.19 -11.98
N GLN A 319 -10.37 19.76 -12.97
CA GLN A 319 -11.74 19.37 -13.27
C GLN A 319 -11.72 17.97 -13.91
N TRP A 320 -12.43 17.02 -13.31
CA TRP A 320 -12.42 15.62 -13.76
C TRP A 320 -12.92 15.42 -15.21
N THR A 321 -13.72 16.38 -15.72
CA THR A 321 -14.22 16.39 -17.11
C THR A 321 -13.16 16.79 -18.13
N ASP A 322 -12.12 17.49 -17.69
CA ASP A 322 -11.11 18.04 -18.59
C ASP A 322 -9.95 17.06 -18.77
N PRO A 323 -9.61 16.68 -20.02
CA PRO A 323 -8.49 15.76 -20.25
C PRO A 323 -7.13 16.43 -20.04
N THR A 324 -7.06 17.77 -20.01
CA THR A 324 -5.83 18.53 -19.87
C THR A 324 -5.88 19.50 -18.71
N TYR A 325 -4.71 19.78 -18.14
CA TYR A 325 -4.52 20.78 -17.11
C TYR A 325 -3.33 21.66 -17.42
N THR A 326 -3.47 22.97 -17.22
CA THR A 326 -2.39 23.93 -17.49
C THR A 326 -2.24 24.85 -16.28
N PHE A 327 -1.01 25.05 -15.84
CA PHE A 327 -0.69 26.04 -14.82
C PHE A 327 0.53 26.87 -15.17
N MET A 328 0.60 28.06 -14.60
CA MET A 328 1.68 29.01 -14.78
C MET A 328 2.40 29.22 -13.46
N LEU A 329 3.72 29.34 -13.53
CA LEU A 329 4.55 29.63 -12.36
C LEU A 329 5.43 30.85 -12.64
N PRO A 330 5.57 31.78 -11.66
CA PRO A 330 6.44 32.94 -11.79
C PRO A 330 7.92 32.53 -11.68
N LEU A 331 8.35 31.68 -12.58
CA LEU A 331 9.67 31.07 -12.65
C LEU A 331 10.17 31.07 -14.08
N SER A 332 11.40 31.55 -14.30
CA SER A 332 12.01 31.44 -15.63
C SER A 332 12.32 29.98 -15.95
N MET A 333 11.95 29.53 -17.14
CA MET A 333 12.25 28.20 -17.65
C MET A 333 13.75 27.87 -17.62
N ALA A 334 14.63 28.87 -17.80
CA ALA A 334 16.09 28.69 -17.73
C ALA A 334 16.60 28.23 -16.35
N ARG A 335 15.75 28.25 -15.30
CA ARG A 335 16.06 27.76 -13.96
C ARG A 335 15.60 26.32 -13.71
N VAL A 336 14.88 25.69 -14.64
CA VAL A 336 14.28 24.36 -14.48
C VAL A 336 15.08 23.35 -15.29
N GLY A 337 15.63 22.35 -14.61
CA GLY A 337 16.35 21.24 -15.22
C GLY A 337 15.43 20.09 -15.63
N ALA A 338 14.38 19.82 -14.83
CA ALA A 338 13.37 18.82 -15.18
C ALA A 338 12.00 19.12 -14.54
N VAL A 339 10.96 18.57 -15.17
CA VAL A 339 9.59 18.45 -14.62
C VAL A 339 9.28 16.97 -14.45
N VAL A 340 8.76 16.57 -13.29
CA VAL A 340 8.48 15.17 -12.94
C VAL A 340 7.10 15.05 -12.35
N LEU A 341 6.30 14.14 -12.87
CA LEU A 341 5.02 13.71 -12.26
C LEU A 341 5.27 12.54 -11.32
N ASP A 342 4.44 12.44 -10.29
CA ASP A 342 4.53 11.41 -9.25
C ASP A 342 5.99 11.12 -8.82
N PRO A 343 6.71 12.12 -8.31
CA PRO A 343 8.14 12.00 -8.02
C PRO A 343 8.45 10.93 -6.95
N MET A 344 7.46 10.56 -6.16
CA MET A 344 7.56 9.51 -5.15
C MET A 344 7.18 8.12 -5.69
N GLN A 345 6.70 8.02 -6.92
CA GLN A 345 6.25 6.79 -7.59
C GLN A 345 5.22 6.00 -6.75
N ARG A 346 4.27 6.72 -6.15
CA ARG A 346 3.22 6.14 -5.31
C ARG A 346 1.96 5.73 -6.06
N THR A 347 1.87 6.04 -7.34
CA THR A 347 0.69 5.74 -8.15
C THR A 347 0.98 4.65 -9.17
N ALA A 348 -0.07 3.92 -9.55
CA ALA A 348 0.01 2.83 -10.53
C ALA A 348 -0.17 3.35 -11.97
N ASP A 349 0.63 4.34 -12.35
CA ASP A 349 0.67 4.87 -13.72
C ASP A 349 1.26 3.83 -14.68
N VAL A 350 0.56 3.59 -15.80
CA VAL A 350 0.92 2.53 -16.76
C VAL A 350 2.01 2.95 -17.75
N ASP A 351 2.28 4.26 -17.89
CA ASP A 351 3.32 4.82 -18.78
C ASP A 351 4.23 5.83 -18.06
N LEU A 352 5.22 5.34 -17.35
CA LEU A 352 6.18 6.20 -16.66
C LEU A 352 7.11 7.00 -17.60
N ASP A 353 7.18 6.66 -18.89
CA ASP A 353 8.01 7.36 -19.87
C ASP A 353 7.46 8.75 -20.20
N ASN A 354 6.19 9.01 -19.92
CA ASN A 354 5.56 10.29 -20.10
C ASN A 354 5.57 11.18 -18.84
N ASN A 355 6.03 10.66 -17.69
CA ASN A 355 6.03 11.33 -16.40
C ASN A 355 7.25 12.22 -16.15
N ARG A 356 8.25 12.23 -17.03
CA ARG A 356 9.44 13.06 -16.88
C ARG A 356 9.79 13.80 -18.18
N VAL A 357 10.17 15.06 -18.03
CA VAL A 357 10.74 15.89 -19.09
C VAL A 357 11.99 16.57 -18.59
N ASP A 358 13.14 16.21 -19.16
CA ASP A 358 14.39 16.90 -18.91
C ASP A 358 14.51 18.12 -19.84
N LEU A 359 14.93 19.25 -19.28
CA LEU A 359 15.09 20.54 -19.98
C LEU A 359 16.58 20.91 -20.04
N PRO A 360 17.28 20.64 -21.14
CA PRO A 360 18.68 20.99 -21.23
C PRO A 360 18.87 22.52 -21.19
N PRO A 361 20.04 23.03 -20.75
CA PRO A 361 20.33 24.46 -20.71
C PRO A 361 20.05 25.15 -22.03
N GLY A 362 19.27 26.24 -22.01
CA GLY A 362 18.87 27.00 -23.20
C GLY A 362 17.70 26.40 -23.98
N ALA A 363 17.00 25.40 -23.46
CA ALA A 363 15.78 24.89 -24.04
C ALA A 363 14.75 26.03 -24.24
N GLN A 364 14.10 26.05 -25.39
CA GLN A 364 13.06 27.05 -25.73
C GLN A 364 11.66 26.53 -25.31
N GLY A 365 11.54 25.26 -25.03
CA GLY A 365 10.31 24.56 -24.64
C GLY A 365 10.40 23.08 -24.98
N PHE A 366 9.41 22.36 -24.49
CA PHE A 366 9.13 20.96 -24.79
C PHE A 366 7.65 20.84 -25.12
N ILE A 367 7.28 20.13 -26.16
CA ILE A 367 5.91 19.72 -26.50
C ILE A 367 6.00 18.26 -26.94
N ARG A 368 5.23 17.39 -26.26
CA ARG A 368 5.09 16.00 -26.68
C ARG A 368 4.27 15.96 -27.96
N PRO A 369 4.70 15.21 -28.99
CA PRO A 369 4.03 15.14 -30.29
C PRO A 369 2.66 14.46 -30.23
#